data_7103d38f12afde86d14633ce53598445
#
_entry.id   7103d38f12afde86d14633ce53598445
#
_cell.length_a   1.000
_cell.length_b   1.000
_cell.length_c   1.000
_cell.angle_alpha   90.00
_cell.angle_beta   90.00
_cell.angle_gamma   90.00
#
_symmetry.space_group_name_H-M   'P 1'
#
loop_
_entity.id
_entity.type
_entity.pdbx_description
1 polymer ?
#
loop_
_entity_poly.entity_id
_entity_poly.type
_entity_poly.pdbx_seq_one_letter_code
_entity_poly.pdbx_strand_id
1 'polypeptide(L)'
;LKDNGVEQLVFNYTSWGKGGTENRLPTSLTAESGLGGSGDFKRMLAALQEQGVPLYLDLNFTDMTKSQWGYSTKRATAHSVLREPAIQYQYKMSTFQIDSTAKYRYLLSPNQTGKAVSQLLGSVKNRAFTGYSANTLGQKLYSDFGENFVGRSDAETIWTQALSDL
;
A
#
# COMPACT_ATOMS: atom_id res chain seq x y z
N LEU A 1 24.36 -13.99 3.32
CA LEU A 1 24.86 -12.75 2.70
C LEU A 1 25.97 -12.13 3.58
N LYS A 2 25.75 -12.01 4.88
CA LYS A 2 26.79 -11.52 5.81
C LYS A 2 28.05 -12.39 5.76
N ASP A 3 27.90 -13.69 5.71
CA ASP A 3 28.99 -14.67 5.57
C ASP A 3 29.79 -14.52 4.25
N ASN A 4 29.21 -13.81 3.28
CA ASN A 4 29.85 -13.49 1.99
C ASN A 4 30.34 -12.04 1.90
N GLY A 5 30.56 -11.38 3.06
CA GLY A 5 31.14 -10.03 3.13
C GLY A 5 30.17 -8.87 2.90
N VAL A 6 28.84 -9.11 2.95
CA VAL A 6 27.84 -8.03 2.91
C VAL A 6 27.69 -7.47 4.31
N GLU A 7 28.33 -6.33 4.59
CA GLU A 7 28.34 -5.71 5.93
C GLU A 7 27.04 -4.98 6.26
N GLN A 8 26.42 -4.32 5.27
CA GLN A 8 25.17 -3.57 5.46
C GLN A 8 24.06 -4.22 4.66
N LEU A 9 22.99 -4.60 5.34
CA LEU A 9 21.83 -5.24 4.77
C LEU A 9 20.56 -4.54 5.26
N VAL A 10 19.72 -4.12 4.34
CA VAL A 10 18.40 -3.54 4.62
C VAL A 10 17.36 -4.28 3.81
N PHE A 11 16.29 -4.72 4.43
CA PHE A 11 15.18 -5.37 3.72
C PHE A 11 13.98 -4.42 3.58
N ASN A 12 13.46 -4.34 2.37
CA ASN A 12 12.12 -3.81 2.10
C ASN A 12 11.22 -4.97 1.70
N TYR A 13 10.27 -5.32 2.56
CA TYR A 13 9.37 -6.45 2.34
C TYR A 13 8.10 -6.00 1.64
N THR A 14 8.02 -6.31 0.35
CA THR A 14 6.86 -6.01 -0.49
C THR A 14 5.84 -7.14 -0.45
N SER A 15 4.58 -6.86 -0.74
CA SER A 15 3.49 -7.85 -0.84
C SER A 15 3.28 -8.76 0.38
N TRP A 16 3.77 -8.37 1.54
CA TRP A 16 3.67 -9.12 2.80
C TRP A 16 2.24 -9.19 3.36
N GLY A 17 1.45 -8.16 3.08
CA GLY A 17 0.12 -7.98 3.65
C GLY A 17 -0.97 -8.81 3.00
N LYS A 18 -2.12 -8.87 3.64
CA LYS A 18 -3.28 -9.61 3.17
C LYS A 18 -3.70 -9.19 1.76
N GLY A 19 -3.74 -10.15 0.84
CA GLY A 19 -3.98 -9.94 -0.58
C GLY A 19 -2.69 -9.94 -1.41
N GLY A 20 -1.52 -10.01 -0.78
CA GLY A 20 -0.22 -10.12 -1.45
C GLY A 20 -0.03 -9.05 -2.52
N THR A 21 0.34 -9.49 -3.73
CA THR A 21 0.51 -8.61 -4.91
C THR A 21 -0.79 -7.97 -5.41
N GLU A 22 -1.97 -8.43 -4.94
CA GLU A 22 -3.27 -7.90 -5.35
C GLU A 22 -3.67 -6.61 -4.63
N ASN A 23 -2.79 -6.07 -3.83
CA ASN A 23 -2.92 -4.80 -3.12
C ASN A 23 -4.29 -4.55 -2.48
N ARG A 24 -4.44 -5.03 -1.26
CA ARG A 24 -5.45 -4.48 -0.35
C ARG A 24 -4.85 -3.28 0.37
N LEU A 25 -5.67 -2.28 0.68
CA LEU A 25 -5.23 -1.18 1.53
C LEU A 25 -4.73 -1.73 2.87
N PRO A 26 -3.53 -1.33 3.31
CA PRO A 26 -2.93 -1.83 4.55
C PRO A 26 -3.55 -1.10 5.75
N THR A 27 -4.75 -1.50 6.17
CA THR A 27 -5.43 -0.95 7.35
C THR A 27 -5.11 -1.71 8.64
N SER A 28 -4.32 -2.78 8.55
CA SER A 28 -3.83 -3.57 9.68
C SER A 28 -2.58 -4.35 9.31
N LEU A 29 -1.75 -4.71 10.31
CA LEU A 29 -0.59 -5.59 10.13
C LEU A 29 -1.02 -7.07 10.08
N THR A 30 -1.71 -7.45 9.02
CA THR A 30 -2.12 -8.84 8.80
C THR A 30 -1.33 -9.41 7.64
N ALA A 31 -0.43 -10.36 7.93
CA ALA A 31 0.37 -11.02 6.91
C ALA A 31 -0.48 -11.96 6.04
N GLU A 32 -0.04 -12.16 4.79
CA GLU A 32 -0.69 -13.07 3.85
C GLU A 32 -0.56 -14.53 4.32
N SER A 33 -1.67 -15.25 4.31
CA SER A 33 -1.72 -16.64 4.78
C SER A 33 -0.86 -17.58 3.93
N GLY A 34 -0.77 -17.34 2.63
CA GLY A 34 0.08 -18.10 1.71
C GLY A 34 1.58 -17.95 1.97
N LEU A 35 1.99 -16.94 2.75
CA LEU A 35 3.38 -16.71 3.19
C LEU A 35 3.62 -17.19 4.63
N GLY A 36 2.80 -18.13 5.13
CA GLY A 36 2.90 -18.65 6.49
C GLY A 36 2.09 -17.85 7.53
N GLY A 37 1.38 -16.81 7.11
CA GLY A 37 0.50 -16.03 7.96
C GLY A 37 1.20 -15.26 9.08
N SER A 38 0.44 -14.82 10.07
CA SER A 38 0.95 -13.97 11.15
C SER A 38 1.95 -14.66 12.08
N GLY A 39 1.93 -15.99 12.16
CA GLY A 39 2.87 -16.75 12.99
C GLY A 39 4.29 -16.72 12.42
N ASP A 40 4.42 -17.08 11.16
CA ASP A 40 5.70 -17.11 10.47
C ASP A 40 6.25 -15.68 10.26
N PHE A 41 5.35 -14.73 10.01
CA PHE A 41 5.71 -13.32 9.93
C PHE A 41 6.37 -12.83 11.24
N LYS A 42 5.78 -13.14 12.40
CA LYS A 42 6.37 -12.80 13.70
C LYS A 42 7.72 -13.47 13.95
N ARG A 43 7.87 -14.75 13.56
CA ARG A 43 9.16 -15.46 13.67
C ARG A 43 10.25 -14.82 12.81
N MET A 44 9.90 -14.45 11.59
CA MET A 44 10.81 -13.74 10.69
C MET A 44 11.24 -12.39 11.27
N LEU A 45 10.28 -11.61 11.80
CA LEU A 45 10.59 -10.32 12.44
C LEU A 45 11.58 -10.49 13.61
N ALA A 46 11.36 -11.47 14.48
CA ALA A 46 12.24 -11.75 15.62
C ALA A 46 13.65 -12.14 15.14
N ALA A 47 13.76 -13.03 14.15
CA ALA A 47 15.06 -13.44 13.62
C ALA A 47 15.85 -12.29 12.98
N LEU A 48 15.18 -11.39 12.26
CA LEU A 48 15.83 -10.21 11.67
C LEU A 48 16.27 -9.21 12.75
N GLN A 49 15.46 -9.04 13.79
CA GLN A 49 15.81 -8.19 14.93
C GLN A 49 17.03 -8.72 15.71
N GLU A 50 17.09 -10.03 15.96
CA GLU A 50 18.26 -10.67 16.59
C GLU A 50 19.54 -10.48 15.77
N GLN A 51 19.44 -10.49 14.45
CA GLN A 51 20.58 -10.29 13.55
C GLN A 51 20.91 -8.81 13.32
N GLY A 52 20.17 -7.88 13.91
CA GLY A 52 20.34 -6.43 13.72
C GLY A 52 20.13 -6.00 12.26
N VAL A 53 19.22 -6.67 11.53
CA VAL A 53 18.92 -6.37 10.13
C VAL A 53 17.69 -5.48 10.06
N PRO A 54 17.81 -4.23 9.56
CA PRO A 54 16.67 -3.34 9.39
C PRO A 54 15.66 -3.91 8.40
N LEU A 55 14.37 -3.91 8.78
CA LEU A 55 13.25 -4.31 7.96
C LEU A 55 12.25 -3.17 7.82
N TYR A 56 11.91 -2.85 6.59
CA TYR A 56 10.82 -1.94 6.23
C TYR A 56 9.68 -2.71 5.58
N LEU A 57 8.46 -2.38 5.97
CA LEU A 57 7.26 -2.98 5.39
C LEU A 57 6.70 -2.05 4.31
N ASP A 58 6.63 -2.55 3.08
CA ASP A 58 6.08 -1.78 1.96
C ASP A 58 4.55 -1.66 2.07
N LEU A 59 4.05 -0.44 1.93
CA LEU A 59 2.65 -0.07 2.06
C LEU A 59 2.17 0.60 0.79
N ASN A 60 1.02 0.18 0.28
CA ASN A 60 0.37 0.82 -0.84
C ASN A 60 -0.96 1.45 -0.40
N PHE A 61 -1.00 2.78 -0.39
CA PHE A 61 -2.18 3.58 -0.08
C PHE A 61 -2.77 4.28 -1.30
N THR A 62 -2.28 3.99 -2.51
CA THR A 62 -2.70 4.70 -3.73
C THR A 62 -3.73 3.95 -4.55
N ASP A 63 -3.79 2.64 -4.43
CA ASP A 63 -4.75 1.85 -5.21
C ASP A 63 -5.28 0.62 -4.47
N MET A 64 -6.39 0.08 -4.97
CA MET A 64 -7.03 -1.14 -4.47
C MET A 64 -7.64 -1.93 -5.63
N THR A 65 -7.60 -3.27 -5.54
CA THR A 65 -8.17 -4.14 -6.59
C THR A 65 -9.60 -4.59 -6.30
N LYS A 66 -10.01 -4.55 -5.05
CA LYS A 66 -11.34 -4.96 -4.60
C LYS A 66 -11.77 -4.22 -3.36
N SER A 67 -13.08 -4.14 -3.14
CA SER A 67 -13.65 -3.61 -1.91
C SER A 67 -13.17 -4.41 -0.69
N GLN A 68 -12.97 -3.70 0.41
CA GLN A 68 -12.69 -4.26 1.72
C GLN A 68 -13.50 -3.52 2.77
N TRP A 69 -13.52 -4.04 4.00
CA TRP A 69 -14.28 -3.42 5.07
C TRP A 69 -13.91 -1.94 5.27
N GLY A 70 -14.91 -1.08 5.22
CA GLY A 70 -14.73 0.38 5.32
C GLY A 70 -14.32 1.08 4.01
N TYR A 71 -13.96 0.34 2.95
CA TYR A 71 -13.53 0.90 1.65
C TYR A 71 -14.19 0.17 0.49
N SER A 72 -15.11 0.84 -0.18
CA SER A 72 -15.76 0.35 -1.38
C SER A 72 -15.06 0.88 -2.63
N THR A 73 -14.89 0.04 -3.66
CA THR A 73 -14.36 0.48 -4.95
C THR A 73 -15.24 1.52 -5.66
N LYS A 74 -16.47 1.75 -5.19
CA LYS A 74 -17.34 2.81 -5.71
C LYS A 74 -17.24 4.14 -4.95
N ARG A 75 -16.94 4.09 -3.63
CA ARG A 75 -17.00 5.28 -2.77
C ARG A 75 -15.63 5.74 -2.26
N ALA A 76 -14.67 4.81 -2.20
CA ALA A 76 -13.34 5.10 -1.68
C ALA A 76 -12.34 5.43 -2.80
N THR A 77 -12.75 5.32 -4.06
CA THR A 77 -11.90 5.62 -5.22
C THR A 77 -12.00 7.09 -5.61
N ALA A 78 -10.91 7.60 -6.16
CA ALA A 78 -10.94 8.89 -6.84
C ALA A 78 -11.82 8.82 -8.08
N HIS A 79 -12.39 9.93 -8.49
CA HIS A 79 -13.26 10.04 -9.66
C HIS A 79 -12.61 10.92 -10.73
N SER A 80 -12.87 10.58 -11.98
CA SER A 80 -12.54 11.40 -13.13
C SER A 80 -13.42 12.67 -13.18
N VAL A 81 -13.12 13.58 -14.11
CA VAL A 81 -13.96 14.76 -14.38
C VAL A 81 -15.40 14.37 -14.77
N LEU A 82 -15.57 13.18 -15.36
CA LEU A 82 -16.89 12.62 -15.69
C LEU A 82 -17.58 11.93 -14.49
N ARG A 83 -16.99 12.03 -13.29
CA ARG A 83 -17.45 11.38 -12.07
C ARG A 83 -17.48 9.86 -12.11
N GLU A 84 -16.72 9.26 -13.03
CA GLU A 84 -16.50 7.82 -13.09
C GLU A 84 -15.32 7.42 -12.19
N PRO A 85 -15.35 6.24 -11.57
CA PRO A 85 -14.21 5.75 -10.78
C PRO A 85 -12.92 5.73 -11.60
N ALA A 86 -11.84 6.27 -11.06
CA ALA A 86 -10.55 6.28 -11.71
C ALA A 86 -9.93 4.87 -11.67
N ILE A 87 -9.90 4.23 -12.82
CA ILE A 87 -9.42 2.86 -13.01
C ILE A 87 -8.10 2.89 -13.76
N GLN A 88 -7.12 2.14 -13.26
CA GLN A 88 -5.88 1.84 -13.96
C GLN A 88 -5.99 0.48 -14.63
N TYR A 89 -5.94 0.48 -15.95
CA TYR A 89 -5.93 -0.72 -16.76
C TYR A 89 -4.50 -1.26 -16.88
N GLN A 90 -4.37 -2.57 -16.93
CA GLN A 90 -3.14 -3.22 -17.38
C GLN A 90 -3.25 -3.50 -18.87
N TYR A 91 -2.12 -3.36 -19.57
CA TYR A 91 -2.05 -3.56 -21.00
C TYR A 91 -1.14 -4.74 -21.33
N LYS A 92 -1.52 -5.53 -22.31
CA LYS A 92 -0.65 -6.59 -22.86
C LYS A 92 0.48 -5.92 -23.63
N MET A 93 1.72 -6.17 -23.21
CA MET A 93 2.90 -5.56 -23.83
C MET A 93 3.04 -5.89 -25.33
N SER A 94 2.55 -7.05 -25.75
CA SER A 94 2.63 -7.51 -27.15
C SER A 94 1.66 -6.81 -28.10
N THR A 95 0.49 -6.38 -27.61
CA THR A 95 -0.58 -5.84 -28.47
C THR A 95 -1.01 -4.44 -28.09
N PHE A 96 -0.53 -3.91 -26.94
CA PHE A 96 -0.98 -2.65 -26.33
C PHE A 96 -2.49 -2.55 -26.10
N GLN A 97 -3.19 -3.69 -26.10
CA GLN A 97 -4.60 -3.77 -25.75
C GLN A 97 -4.77 -3.95 -24.24
N ILE A 98 -5.92 -3.53 -23.71
CA ILE A 98 -6.28 -3.77 -22.32
C ILE A 98 -6.26 -5.26 -22.04
N ASP A 99 -5.55 -5.67 -21.01
CA ASP A 99 -5.55 -7.05 -20.54
C ASP A 99 -6.84 -7.33 -19.75
N SER A 100 -7.80 -7.93 -20.41
CA SER A 100 -9.07 -8.31 -19.80
C SER A 100 -8.96 -9.41 -18.74
N THR A 101 -7.81 -10.09 -18.67
CA THR A 101 -7.53 -11.13 -17.66
C THR A 101 -6.92 -10.55 -16.40
N ALA A 102 -6.32 -9.36 -16.48
CA ALA A 102 -5.75 -8.66 -15.34
C ALA A 102 -6.85 -7.98 -14.51
N LYS A 103 -6.64 -7.91 -13.18
CA LYS A 103 -7.54 -7.18 -12.29
C LYS A 103 -7.38 -5.68 -12.44
N TYR A 104 -8.48 -4.97 -12.47
CA TYR A 104 -8.49 -3.51 -12.45
C TYR A 104 -7.93 -2.99 -11.12
N ARG A 105 -7.19 -1.90 -11.20
CA ARG A 105 -6.75 -1.14 -10.02
C ARG A 105 -7.51 0.16 -9.96
N TYR A 106 -8.18 0.37 -8.84
CA TYR A 106 -8.93 1.59 -8.55
C TYR A 106 -8.04 2.54 -7.76
N LEU A 107 -7.85 3.77 -8.22
CA LEU A 107 -7.11 4.78 -7.48
C LEU A 107 -7.87 5.16 -6.21
N LEU A 108 -7.22 5.09 -5.07
CA LEU A 108 -7.82 5.52 -3.81
C LEU A 108 -8.00 7.04 -3.81
N SER A 109 -9.16 7.52 -3.35
CA SER A 109 -9.34 8.96 -3.13
C SER A 109 -8.32 9.47 -2.10
N PRO A 110 -7.61 10.60 -2.35
CA PRO A 110 -6.69 11.17 -1.38
C PRO A 110 -7.34 11.40 -0.01
N ASN A 111 -8.61 11.76 0.03
CA ASN A 111 -9.40 11.91 1.26
C ASN A 111 -9.46 10.64 2.12
N GLN A 112 -9.25 9.46 1.54
CA GLN A 112 -9.27 8.18 2.26
C GLN A 112 -7.89 7.76 2.78
N THR A 113 -6.81 8.36 2.27
CA THR A 113 -5.43 7.99 2.64
C THR A 113 -5.17 8.21 4.12
N GLY A 114 -5.45 9.40 4.65
CA GLY A 114 -5.25 9.72 6.07
C GLY A 114 -6.01 8.77 7.01
N LYS A 115 -7.26 8.42 6.64
CA LYS A 115 -8.05 7.44 7.39
C LYS A 115 -7.41 6.05 7.37
N ALA A 116 -6.89 5.60 6.22
CA ALA A 116 -6.25 4.30 6.09
C ALA A 116 -4.95 4.23 6.90
N VAL A 117 -4.14 5.29 6.87
CA VAL A 117 -2.93 5.43 7.69
C VAL A 117 -3.27 5.39 9.18
N SER A 118 -4.23 6.18 9.64
CA SER A 118 -4.66 6.19 11.04
C SER A 118 -5.15 4.82 11.52
N GLN A 119 -5.89 4.09 10.68
CA GLN A 119 -6.33 2.73 10.98
C GLN A 119 -5.17 1.75 11.11
N LEU A 120 -4.19 1.82 10.19
CA LEU A 120 -2.99 1.01 10.27
C LEU A 120 -2.26 1.28 11.58
N LEU A 121 -1.93 2.54 11.87
CA LEU A 121 -1.19 2.94 13.08
C LEU A 121 -1.92 2.53 14.35
N GLY A 122 -3.25 2.67 14.39
CA GLY A 122 -4.08 2.21 15.52
C GLY A 122 -4.10 0.68 15.69
N SER A 123 -3.81 -0.08 14.64
CA SER A 123 -3.73 -1.55 14.70
C SER A 123 -2.38 -2.08 15.21
N VAL A 124 -1.35 -1.23 15.23
CA VAL A 124 0.04 -1.61 15.55
C VAL A 124 0.30 -1.40 17.02
N LYS A 125 0.28 -2.49 17.79
CA LYS A 125 0.56 -2.46 19.24
C LYS A 125 2.05 -2.55 19.58
N ASN A 126 2.81 -3.35 18.82
CA ASN A 126 4.26 -3.52 19.00
C ASN A 126 4.94 -3.51 17.63
N ARG A 127 5.91 -2.64 17.46
CA ARG A 127 6.72 -2.57 16.23
C ARG A 127 7.98 -3.43 16.42
N ALA A 128 7.99 -4.61 15.82
CA ALA A 128 9.18 -5.48 15.74
C ALA A 128 9.90 -5.32 14.39
N PHE A 129 9.72 -4.18 13.71
CA PHE A 129 10.34 -3.81 12.43
C PHE A 129 10.80 -2.36 12.50
N THR A 130 11.68 -1.97 11.58
CA THR A 130 12.35 -0.67 11.62
C THR A 130 11.43 0.49 11.25
N GLY A 131 10.59 0.29 10.23
CA GLY A 131 9.69 1.34 9.74
C GLY A 131 8.86 0.88 8.54
N TYR A 132 8.25 1.85 7.88
CA TYR A 132 7.45 1.63 6.69
C TYR A 132 8.13 2.19 5.44
N SER A 133 7.84 1.57 4.30
CA SER A 133 8.09 2.10 2.96
C SER A 133 6.74 2.39 2.32
N ALA A 134 6.47 3.63 1.98
CA ALA A 134 5.22 4.03 1.32
C ALA A 134 5.51 4.66 -0.05
N ASN A 135 6.35 4.00 -0.83
CA ASN A 135 6.89 4.46 -2.10
C ASN A 135 5.81 4.89 -3.10
N THR A 136 4.63 4.23 -3.08
CA THR A 136 3.53 4.54 -4.00
C THR A 136 2.97 5.95 -3.81
N LEU A 137 3.00 6.53 -2.60
CA LEU A 137 2.53 7.89 -2.34
C LEU A 137 3.36 8.97 -3.04
N GLY A 138 4.64 8.69 -3.33
CA GLY A 138 5.52 9.61 -4.07
C GLY A 138 5.54 9.42 -5.59
N GLN A 139 4.88 8.39 -6.12
CA GLN A 139 4.99 8.05 -7.54
C GLN A 139 3.91 8.67 -8.43
N LYS A 140 2.74 8.97 -7.89
CA LYS A 140 1.57 9.41 -8.67
C LYS A 140 0.88 10.56 -7.96
N LEU A 141 0.65 11.64 -8.67
CA LEU A 141 -0.11 12.78 -8.18
C LEU A 141 -1.36 12.94 -9.05
N TYR A 142 -2.54 12.82 -8.44
CA TYR A 142 -3.83 12.92 -9.13
C TYR A 142 -4.86 13.68 -8.30
N SER A 143 -5.86 14.21 -8.99
CA SER A 143 -7.03 14.86 -8.39
C SER A 143 -8.16 13.86 -8.22
N ASP A 144 -9.09 14.15 -7.31
CA ASP A 144 -10.36 13.46 -7.16
C ASP A 144 -11.51 14.45 -7.46
N PHE A 145 -12.28 14.17 -8.51
CA PHE A 145 -13.45 14.97 -8.92
C PHE A 145 -14.78 14.41 -8.38
N GLY A 146 -14.72 13.60 -7.31
CA GLY A 146 -15.89 13.09 -6.60
C GLY A 146 -16.67 14.16 -5.84
N GLU A 147 -17.53 13.72 -4.92
CA GLU A 147 -18.35 14.63 -4.10
C GLU A 147 -17.49 15.61 -3.27
N ASN A 148 -16.38 15.12 -2.74
CA ASN A 148 -15.41 15.93 -2.00
C ASN A 148 -14.19 16.15 -2.90
N PHE A 149 -14.25 17.16 -3.75
CA PHE A 149 -13.17 17.49 -4.67
C PHE A 149 -11.83 17.67 -3.96
N VAL A 150 -10.78 17.05 -4.51
CA VAL A 150 -9.40 17.22 -4.09
C VAL A 150 -8.54 17.58 -5.29
N GLY A 151 -7.94 18.77 -5.27
CA GLY A 151 -6.95 19.18 -6.26
C GLY A 151 -5.62 18.44 -6.07
N ARG A 152 -4.72 18.53 -7.06
CA ARG A 152 -3.39 17.90 -6.95
C ARG A 152 -2.57 18.47 -5.80
N SER A 153 -2.62 19.77 -5.57
CA SER A 153 -1.91 20.43 -4.47
C SER A 153 -2.43 19.96 -3.10
N ASP A 154 -3.76 19.79 -2.98
CA ASP A 154 -4.36 19.27 -1.76
C ASP A 154 -3.99 17.81 -1.53
N ALA A 155 -3.98 17.01 -2.61
CA ALA A 155 -3.54 15.61 -2.56
C ALA A 155 -2.08 15.49 -2.12
N GLU A 156 -1.18 16.35 -2.63
CA GLU A 156 0.21 16.41 -2.21
C GLU A 156 0.33 16.69 -0.71
N THR A 157 -0.43 17.67 -0.22
CA THR A 157 -0.46 18.02 1.21
C THR A 157 -0.95 16.84 2.06
N ILE A 158 -2.03 16.17 1.65
CA ILE A 158 -2.58 15.01 2.34
C ILE A 158 -1.56 13.87 2.38
N TRP A 159 -0.88 13.58 1.28
CA TRP A 159 0.10 12.50 1.22
C TRP A 159 1.38 12.81 1.97
N THR A 160 1.83 14.07 1.95
CA THR A 160 2.97 14.52 2.76
C THR A 160 2.66 14.35 4.25
N GLN A 161 1.45 14.72 4.68
CA GLN A 161 1.01 14.48 6.05
C GLN A 161 0.95 12.98 6.37
N ALA A 162 0.39 12.16 5.48
CA ALA A 162 0.32 10.71 5.65
C ALA A 162 1.72 10.05 5.78
N LEU A 163 2.70 10.54 5.01
CA LEU A 163 4.09 10.10 5.13
C LEU A 163 4.74 10.54 6.45
N SER A 164 4.39 11.73 6.94
CA SER A 164 4.88 12.24 8.22
C SER A 164 4.31 11.47 9.42
N ASP A 165 3.10 10.94 9.29
CA ASP A 165 2.42 10.19 10.34
C ASP A 165 2.94 8.73 10.45
N LEU A 166 3.54 8.17 9.39
CA LEU A 166 4.06 6.79 9.30
C LEU A 166 5.43 6.64 9.97
#